data_4b3769f121158c473615f2e52b52cbd5
#
_entry.id   4b3769f121158c473615f2e52b52cbd5
#
_cell.length_a   1.000
_cell.length_b   1.000
_cell.length_c   1.000
_cell.angle_alpha   90.00
_cell.angle_beta   90.00
_cell.angle_gamma   90.00
#
_symmetry.space_group_name_H-M   'P 1'
#
loop_
_entity.id
_entity.type
_entity.pdbx_description
1 polymer ?
#
loop_
_entity_poly.entity_id
_entity_poly.type
_entity_poly.pdbx_seq_one_letter_code
_entity_poly.pdbx_strand_id
1 'polypeptide(L)'
;MAVASLASRHPPVSVGTARLSTHTPRRCVSAARGRTMMVAAVGVALAPRRQSAPADSAFSFAPSGRPAPPPPRAAAVVEALDAALGDSAARDAGAALGAAVAAYLWVKLFDVLASKEVLERKLSRKVIHTTSGPFFMLTWPLFGGAPSSQLFAALVPALQAVRLFAIGSGVVANENAVRAVSREGDKKELLGGPFIYTLVLLTVTACFWRTSPGGIAALSLMCGGDGLADIVGRRLGAGNALPWNTSKSFAGSAAMFLGGFGCSLFYVWLFHACGYVEVDASAASARLALIAAVCTAAESLPVTGVLDDNISVPVLALALGVALF
;
A
#
# COMPACT_ATOMS: atom_id res chain seq x y z
N MET A 1 -65.51 -11.65 38.64
CA MET A 1 -65.28 -11.84 40.11
C MET A 1 -63.78 -11.81 40.35
N ALA A 2 -63.40 -10.92 41.26
CA ALA A 2 -62.19 -10.71 42.06
C ALA A 2 -60.92 -10.32 41.31
N VAL A 3 -60.62 -9.11 41.32
CA VAL A 3 -59.82 -8.06 41.99
C VAL A 3 -58.86 -8.61 43.04
N ALA A 4 -57.53 -8.43 42.83
CA ALA A 4 -56.57 -8.20 43.87
C ALA A 4 -55.31 -7.50 43.33
N SER A 5 -55.23 -6.24 43.66
CA SER A 5 -54.18 -5.28 43.85
C SER A 5 -53.04 -5.80 44.75
N LEU A 6 -51.79 -5.46 44.41
CA LEU A 6 -50.66 -5.29 45.38
C LEU A 6 -49.56 -4.40 44.82
N ALA A 7 -49.62 -3.23 45.24
CA ALA A 7 -48.72 -2.21 45.76
C ALA A 7 -47.21 -2.39 45.56
N SER A 8 -46.68 -1.30 45.03
CA SER A 8 -45.34 -0.71 45.04
C SER A 8 -44.52 -0.89 46.30
N ARG A 9 -43.23 -1.20 46.17
CA ARG A 9 -42.18 -0.75 47.12
C ARG A 9 -40.94 -0.28 46.36
N HIS A 10 -40.72 1.02 46.34
CA HIS A 10 -39.41 1.62 46.04
C HIS A 10 -38.55 1.65 47.29
N PRO A 11 -37.24 1.34 47.24
CA PRO A 11 -36.29 1.69 48.26
C PRO A 11 -35.71 3.12 48.04
N PRO A 12 -35.21 3.78 49.09
CA PRO A 12 -34.90 5.21 49.06
C PRO A 12 -33.56 5.54 48.42
N VAL A 13 -33.52 6.72 47.82
CA VAL A 13 -32.35 7.37 47.21
C VAL A 13 -31.39 7.82 48.35
N SER A 14 -30.16 7.30 48.34
CA SER A 14 -29.09 7.84 49.15
C SER A 14 -28.37 8.96 48.42
N VAL A 15 -28.39 10.14 48.99
CA VAL A 15 -27.64 11.32 48.57
C VAL A 15 -26.17 11.13 49.00
N GLY A 16 -25.32 10.81 48.03
CA GLY A 16 -23.86 10.75 48.19
C GLY A 16 -23.22 12.04 47.68
N THR A 17 -22.58 12.74 48.60
CA THR A 17 -21.83 14.00 48.39
C THR A 17 -20.74 13.85 47.35
N ALA A 18 -20.83 14.63 46.30
CA ALA A 18 -19.82 14.72 45.24
C ALA A 18 -18.54 15.41 45.77
N ARG A 19 -17.43 14.67 45.81
CA ARG A 19 -16.10 15.27 45.88
C ARG A 19 -15.68 15.73 44.52
N LEU A 20 -15.46 17.03 44.36
CA LEU A 20 -14.81 17.62 43.20
C LEU A 20 -13.36 17.10 43.11
N SER A 21 -13.09 16.25 42.13
CA SER A 21 -11.73 15.91 41.69
C SER A 21 -11.36 16.86 40.56
N THR A 22 -10.40 17.73 40.83
CA THR A 22 -9.78 18.63 39.85
C THR A 22 -8.91 17.81 38.91
N HIS A 23 -9.46 17.40 37.76
CA HIS A 23 -8.66 16.86 36.66
C HIS A 23 -8.16 18.01 35.79
N THR A 24 -6.87 18.31 35.89
CA THR A 24 -6.13 19.10 34.90
C THR A 24 -6.18 18.41 33.52
N PRO A 25 -6.46 19.13 32.45
CA PRO A 25 -6.44 18.52 31.12
C PRO A 25 -4.99 18.23 30.68
N ARG A 26 -4.65 16.97 30.55
CA ARG A 26 -3.41 16.56 29.86
C ARG A 26 -3.52 16.99 28.40
N ARG A 27 -2.69 17.95 28.00
CA ARG A 27 -2.53 18.40 26.62
C ARG A 27 -2.16 17.19 25.72
N CYS A 28 -2.99 16.91 24.72
CA CYS A 28 -2.64 16.11 23.56
C CYS A 28 -1.53 16.83 22.75
N VAL A 29 -0.27 16.44 22.96
CA VAL A 29 0.86 16.87 22.15
C VAL A 29 1.45 15.60 21.53
N SER A 30 0.87 15.09 20.47
CA SER A 30 1.46 13.96 19.75
C SER A 30 1.13 13.85 18.27
N ALA A 31 0.18 14.63 17.73
CA ALA A 31 -0.19 14.49 16.31
C ALA A 31 0.71 15.23 15.32
N ALA A 32 1.60 16.11 15.80
CA ALA A 32 2.41 16.96 14.92
C ALA A 32 3.74 16.32 14.46
N ARG A 33 4.30 15.38 15.25
CA ARG A 33 5.62 14.80 14.93
C ARG A 33 5.60 13.80 13.78
N GLY A 34 4.51 13.07 13.55
CA GLY A 34 4.41 12.11 12.46
C GLY A 34 4.31 12.75 11.06
N ARG A 35 3.67 13.93 10.98
CA ARG A 35 3.56 14.67 9.71
C ARG A 35 4.89 15.23 9.22
N THR A 36 5.78 15.62 10.14
CA THR A 36 7.09 16.20 9.80
C THR A 36 8.06 15.13 9.26
N MET A 37 7.99 13.87 9.73
CA MET A 37 8.85 12.81 9.23
C MET A 37 8.49 12.37 7.80
N MET A 38 7.20 12.32 7.45
CA MET A 38 6.79 11.98 6.09
C MET A 38 7.21 13.06 5.07
N VAL A 39 7.09 14.33 5.43
CA VAL A 39 7.56 15.44 4.58
C VAL A 39 9.08 15.43 4.44
N ALA A 40 9.83 15.10 5.51
CA ALA A 40 11.27 14.98 5.46
C ALA A 40 11.76 13.82 4.60
N ALA A 41 11.12 12.64 4.68
CA ALA A 41 11.46 11.48 3.86
C ALA A 41 11.19 11.73 2.37
N VAL A 42 10.09 12.42 2.04
CA VAL A 42 9.76 12.83 0.67
C VAL A 42 10.70 13.93 0.19
N GLY A 43 11.09 14.88 1.06
CA GLY A 43 12.02 15.96 0.72
C GLY A 43 13.43 15.48 0.41
N VAL A 44 13.92 14.44 1.10
CA VAL A 44 15.23 13.83 0.83
C VAL A 44 15.22 13.03 -0.48
N ALA A 45 14.07 12.43 -0.84
CA ALA A 45 13.93 11.66 -2.08
C ALA A 45 13.75 12.52 -3.33
N LEU A 46 13.30 13.79 -3.18
CA LEU A 46 13.08 14.72 -4.29
C LEU A 46 14.32 15.56 -4.67
N ALA A 47 15.42 15.46 -3.92
CA ALA A 47 16.67 16.10 -4.31
C ALA A 47 17.23 15.40 -5.57
N PRO A 48 17.43 16.10 -6.71
CA PRO A 48 17.96 15.47 -7.90
C PRO A 48 19.38 14.99 -7.59
N ARG A 49 19.56 13.67 -7.53
CA ARG A 49 20.88 13.06 -7.45
C ARG A 49 21.62 13.44 -8.72
N ARG A 50 22.61 14.35 -8.64
CA ARG A 50 23.54 14.57 -9.75
C ARG A 50 24.16 13.23 -10.09
N GLN A 51 23.79 12.66 -11.25
CA GLN A 51 24.52 11.56 -11.83
C GLN A 51 25.92 12.14 -12.13
N SER A 52 26.91 11.73 -11.33
CA SER A 52 28.31 11.90 -11.65
C SER A 52 28.56 11.05 -12.90
N ALA A 53 28.85 11.70 -14.02
CA ALA A 53 29.32 11.02 -15.21
C ALA A 53 30.56 10.18 -14.83
N PRO A 54 30.63 8.91 -15.29
CA PRO A 54 31.83 8.12 -15.07
C PRO A 54 33.01 8.78 -15.80
N ALA A 55 34.10 8.96 -15.06
CA ALA A 55 35.36 9.38 -15.63
C ALA A 55 35.79 8.38 -16.70
N ASP A 56 36.03 8.87 -17.90
CA ASP A 56 36.57 8.13 -19.02
C ASP A 56 37.89 7.42 -18.62
N SER A 57 37.78 6.15 -18.32
CA SER A 57 38.95 5.24 -18.42
C SER A 57 38.84 4.53 -19.76
N ALA A 58 39.55 5.07 -20.73
CA ALA A 58 39.80 4.44 -22.03
C ALA A 58 40.47 3.09 -21.86
N PHE A 59 39.69 2.02 -21.80
CA PHE A 59 40.15 0.67 -22.10
C PHE A 59 39.30 0.17 -23.25
N SER A 60 39.82 0.37 -24.46
CA SER A 60 39.27 -0.14 -25.71
C SER A 60 39.46 -1.64 -25.74
N PHE A 61 38.42 -2.40 -25.37
CA PHE A 61 38.32 -3.82 -25.72
C PHE A 61 37.56 -3.90 -27.02
N ALA A 62 38.21 -4.40 -28.07
CA ALA A 62 37.59 -4.74 -29.33
C ALA A 62 36.37 -5.69 -29.08
N PRO A 63 35.19 -5.44 -29.65
CA PRO A 63 34.03 -6.30 -29.41
C PRO A 63 34.31 -7.66 -30.07
N SER A 64 34.40 -8.71 -29.24
CA SER A 64 34.26 -10.08 -29.70
C SER A 64 32.85 -10.20 -30.33
N GLY A 65 32.81 -10.51 -31.65
CA GLY A 65 31.59 -10.52 -32.48
C GLY A 65 30.60 -11.66 -32.14
N ARG A 66 30.20 -11.77 -30.90
CA ARG A 66 29.01 -12.54 -30.53
C ARG A 66 27.80 -11.62 -30.66
N PRO A 67 26.76 -12.00 -31.42
CA PRO A 67 25.52 -11.25 -31.43
C PRO A 67 25.00 -11.13 -30.00
N ALA A 68 24.53 -9.94 -29.61
CA ALA A 68 23.89 -9.72 -28.32
C ALA A 68 22.75 -10.76 -28.13
N PRO A 69 22.61 -11.33 -26.92
CA PRO A 69 21.50 -12.23 -26.67
C PRO A 69 20.18 -11.50 -26.97
N PRO A 70 19.17 -12.21 -27.54
CA PRO A 70 17.88 -11.60 -27.81
C PRO A 70 17.29 -11.02 -26.51
N PRO A 71 16.60 -9.88 -26.58
CA PRO A 71 15.97 -9.28 -25.42
C PRO A 71 15.03 -10.27 -24.75
N PRO A 72 14.88 -10.26 -23.42
CA PRO A 72 13.91 -11.10 -22.73
C PRO A 72 12.52 -10.85 -23.32
N ARG A 73 11.68 -11.89 -23.40
CA ARG A 73 10.35 -11.81 -24.04
C ARG A 73 9.50 -10.63 -23.57
N ALA A 74 9.63 -10.25 -22.29
CA ALA A 74 8.93 -9.11 -21.73
C ALA A 74 9.40 -7.77 -22.33
N ALA A 75 10.70 -7.58 -22.55
CA ALA A 75 11.25 -6.40 -23.22
C ALA A 75 10.77 -6.32 -24.68
N ALA A 76 10.73 -7.43 -25.40
CA ALA A 76 10.20 -7.47 -26.77
C ALA A 76 8.72 -7.06 -26.86
N VAL A 77 7.91 -7.38 -25.86
CA VAL A 77 6.51 -6.92 -25.78
C VAL A 77 6.44 -5.41 -25.58
N VAL A 78 7.27 -4.86 -24.70
CA VAL A 78 7.33 -3.40 -24.47
C VAL A 78 7.81 -2.68 -25.73
N GLU A 79 8.86 -3.17 -26.38
CA GLU A 79 9.36 -2.62 -27.64
C GLU A 79 8.29 -2.65 -28.75
N ALA A 80 7.53 -3.74 -28.85
CA ALA A 80 6.44 -3.84 -29.81
C ALA A 80 5.29 -2.85 -29.50
N LEU A 81 4.98 -2.64 -28.23
CA LEU A 81 4.01 -1.63 -27.80
C LEU A 81 4.51 -0.22 -28.12
N ASP A 82 5.79 0.07 -27.85
CA ASP A 82 6.40 1.36 -28.14
C ASP A 82 6.45 1.64 -29.64
N ALA A 83 6.77 0.63 -30.45
CA ALA A 83 6.76 0.73 -31.90
C ALA A 83 5.34 0.95 -32.48
N ALA A 84 4.32 0.31 -31.89
CA ALA A 84 2.95 0.38 -32.36
C ALA A 84 2.21 1.66 -31.93
N LEU A 85 2.44 2.13 -30.70
CA LEU A 85 1.68 3.19 -30.08
C LEU A 85 2.47 4.50 -29.93
N GLY A 86 3.80 4.45 -30.04
CA GLY A 86 4.70 5.58 -29.81
C GLY A 86 4.64 6.10 -28.37
N ASP A 87 5.52 7.07 -28.07
CA ASP A 87 5.51 7.82 -26.82
C ASP A 87 4.57 9.02 -26.94
N SER A 88 3.28 8.80 -26.72
CA SER A 88 2.27 9.85 -26.90
C SER A 88 1.42 10.02 -25.65
N ALA A 89 1.03 11.26 -25.37
CA ALA A 89 0.08 11.56 -24.31
C ALA A 89 -1.27 10.83 -24.50
N ALA A 90 -1.64 10.50 -25.73
CA ALA A 90 -2.84 9.73 -26.04
C ALA A 90 -2.71 8.27 -25.58
N ARG A 91 -1.54 7.64 -25.76
CA ARG A 91 -1.24 6.31 -25.18
C ARG A 91 -1.37 6.33 -23.66
N ASP A 92 -0.71 7.29 -23.02
CA ASP A 92 -0.71 7.40 -21.55
C ASP A 92 -2.10 7.68 -21.00
N ALA A 93 -2.88 8.55 -21.65
CA ALA A 93 -4.27 8.79 -21.30
C ALA A 93 -5.14 7.52 -21.45
N GLY A 94 -4.94 6.78 -22.54
CA GLY A 94 -5.60 5.50 -22.77
C GLY A 94 -5.22 4.45 -21.74
N ALA A 95 -3.94 4.34 -21.37
CA ALA A 95 -3.43 3.46 -20.32
C ALA A 95 -4.00 3.84 -18.95
N ALA A 96 -4.04 5.14 -18.60
CA ALA A 96 -4.63 5.63 -17.36
C ALA A 96 -6.12 5.33 -17.27
N LEU A 97 -6.87 5.57 -18.35
CA LEU A 97 -8.29 5.22 -18.42
C LEU A 97 -8.51 3.71 -18.27
N GLY A 98 -7.75 2.91 -19.02
CA GLY A 98 -7.81 1.45 -18.94
C GLY A 98 -7.49 0.91 -17.55
N ALA A 99 -6.44 1.44 -16.91
CA ALA A 99 -6.07 1.10 -15.54
C ALA A 99 -7.15 1.49 -14.52
N ALA A 100 -7.77 2.69 -14.67
CA ALA A 100 -8.84 3.15 -13.81
C ALA A 100 -10.11 2.27 -13.96
N VAL A 101 -10.49 1.92 -15.19
CA VAL A 101 -11.61 1.01 -15.47
C VAL A 101 -11.33 -0.38 -14.90
N ALA A 102 -10.13 -0.92 -15.13
CA ALA A 102 -9.73 -2.23 -14.61
C ALA A 102 -9.76 -2.26 -13.07
N ALA A 103 -9.24 -1.22 -12.41
CA ALA A 103 -9.30 -1.09 -10.95
C ALA A 103 -10.75 -1.00 -10.43
N TYR A 104 -11.62 -0.24 -11.13
CA TYR A 104 -13.03 -0.16 -10.80
C TYR A 104 -13.72 -1.52 -10.93
N LEU A 105 -13.50 -2.23 -12.03
CA LEU A 105 -14.08 -3.56 -12.26
C LEU A 105 -13.56 -4.58 -11.23
N TRP A 106 -12.29 -4.49 -10.86
CA TRP A 106 -11.70 -5.33 -9.81
C TRP A 106 -12.41 -5.15 -8.47
N VAL A 107 -12.58 -3.92 -8.01
CA VAL A 107 -13.31 -3.63 -6.77
C VAL A 107 -14.77 -4.10 -6.87
N LYS A 108 -15.42 -3.85 -8.01
CA LYS A 108 -16.81 -4.27 -8.27
C LYS A 108 -16.98 -5.79 -8.24
N LEU A 109 -16.02 -6.54 -8.75
CA LEU A 109 -16.04 -8.01 -8.69
C LEU A 109 -16.16 -8.49 -7.24
N PHE A 110 -15.31 -7.97 -6.35
CA PHE A 110 -15.33 -8.37 -4.94
C PHE A 110 -16.56 -7.86 -4.19
N ASP A 111 -17.09 -6.69 -4.56
CA ASP A 111 -18.32 -6.16 -4.03
C ASP A 111 -19.53 -7.09 -4.38
N VAL A 112 -19.59 -7.57 -5.61
CA VAL A 112 -20.59 -8.55 -6.05
C VAL A 112 -20.42 -9.90 -5.35
N LEU A 113 -19.18 -10.38 -5.20
CA LEU A 113 -18.92 -11.65 -4.49
C LEU A 113 -19.34 -11.55 -3.01
N ALA A 114 -19.09 -10.41 -2.37
CA ALA A 114 -19.51 -10.17 -1.00
C ALA A 114 -21.02 -9.98 -0.86
N SER A 115 -21.68 -9.31 -1.83
CA SER A 115 -23.14 -9.13 -1.82
C SER A 115 -23.92 -10.44 -2.05
N LYS A 116 -23.31 -11.38 -2.79
CA LYS A 116 -23.86 -12.73 -3.00
C LYS A 116 -23.47 -13.73 -1.90
N GLU A 117 -22.86 -13.27 -0.82
CA GLU A 117 -22.41 -14.10 0.30
C GLU A 117 -21.39 -15.19 -0.07
N VAL A 118 -20.80 -15.13 -1.28
CA VAL A 118 -19.72 -16.03 -1.71
C VAL A 118 -18.43 -15.75 -0.93
N LEU A 119 -18.21 -14.50 -0.56
CA LEU A 119 -17.05 -14.05 0.20
C LEU A 119 -17.49 -13.24 1.42
N GLU A 120 -16.91 -13.53 2.58
CA GLU A 120 -17.14 -12.72 3.79
C GLU A 120 -16.68 -11.27 3.54
N ARG A 121 -17.48 -10.26 3.91
CA ARG A 121 -17.19 -8.83 3.67
C ARG A 121 -15.83 -8.39 4.20
N LYS A 122 -15.45 -8.87 5.41
CA LYS A 122 -14.14 -8.56 5.99
C LYS A 122 -12.99 -9.10 5.15
N LEU A 123 -13.15 -10.33 4.64
CA LEU A 123 -12.18 -10.96 3.76
C LEU A 123 -12.13 -10.26 2.40
N SER A 124 -13.28 -9.99 1.78
CA SER A 124 -13.39 -9.27 0.50
C SER A 124 -12.61 -7.96 0.54
N ARG A 125 -12.84 -7.14 1.57
CA ARG A 125 -12.11 -5.88 1.75
C ARG A 125 -10.60 -6.07 1.88
N LYS A 126 -10.14 -7.08 2.65
CA LYS A 126 -8.71 -7.36 2.77
C LYS A 126 -8.11 -7.89 1.47
N VAL A 127 -8.84 -8.69 0.71
CA VAL A 127 -8.40 -9.14 -0.63
C VAL A 127 -8.28 -7.95 -1.57
N ILE A 128 -9.25 -7.02 -1.59
CA ILE A 128 -9.15 -5.77 -2.37
C ILE A 128 -7.90 -4.99 -1.96
N HIS A 129 -7.67 -4.78 -0.67
CA HIS A 129 -6.48 -4.07 -0.16
C HIS A 129 -5.17 -4.75 -0.60
N THR A 130 -5.09 -6.07 -0.45
CA THR A 130 -3.89 -6.86 -0.80
C THR A 130 -3.59 -6.85 -2.29
N THR A 131 -4.63 -6.85 -3.14
CA THR A 131 -4.48 -7.08 -4.59
C THR A 131 -4.56 -5.83 -5.44
N SER A 132 -5.18 -4.75 -4.97
CA SER A 132 -5.37 -3.53 -5.80
C SER A 132 -4.06 -2.87 -6.18
N GLY A 133 -3.11 -2.73 -5.28
CA GLY A 133 -1.78 -2.17 -5.59
C GLY A 133 -0.99 -3.05 -6.55
N PRO A 134 -0.81 -4.34 -6.28
CA PRO A 134 -0.23 -5.29 -7.24
C PRO A 134 -0.92 -5.26 -8.60
N PHE A 135 -2.24 -5.32 -8.65
CA PHE A 135 -2.98 -5.25 -9.90
C PHE A 135 -2.72 -3.94 -10.67
N PHE A 136 -2.66 -2.81 -9.97
CA PHE A 136 -2.29 -1.53 -10.57
C PHE A 136 -0.84 -1.53 -11.08
N MET A 137 0.12 -2.08 -10.35
CA MET A 137 1.51 -2.19 -10.79
C MET A 137 1.66 -3.02 -12.07
N LEU A 138 0.81 -4.04 -12.30
CA LEU A 138 0.78 -4.79 -13.57
C LEU A 138 0.42 -3.93 -14.78
N THR A 139 -0.26 -2.79 -14.59
CA THR A 139 -0.61 -1.87 -15.67
C THR A 139 0.54 -0.93 -16.06
N TRP A 140 1.60 -0.81 -15.24
CA TRP A 140 2.69 0.14 -15.47
C TRP A 140 3.44 -0.04 -16.80
N PRO A 141 3.63 -1.26 -17.34
CA PRO A 141 4.24 -1.45 -18.67
C PRO A 141 3.41 -0.90 -19.83
N LEU A 142 2.12 -0.61 -19.64
CA LEU A 142 1.25 -0.04 -20.69
C LEU A 142 1.58 1.43 -20.98
N PHE A 143 2.14 2.15 -20.01
CA PHE A 143 2.51 3.55 -20.13
C PHE A 143 3.81 3.69 -20.93
N GLY A 144 3.97 4.81 -21.62
CA GLY A 144 5.15 5.13 -22.40
C GLY A 144 6.42 5.36 -21.57
N GLY A 145 7.53 5.68 -22.25
CA GLY A 145 8.83 5.99 -21.64
C GLY A 145 9.04 7.46 -21.30
N ALA A 146 8.13 8.36 -21.72
CA ALA A 146 8.25 9.79 -21.47
C ALA A 146 8.19 10.13 -19.98
N PRO A 147 8.87 11.19 -19.50
CA PRO A 147 8.78 11.61 -18.10
C PRO A 147 7.37 11.95 -17.64
N SER A 148 6.49 12.38 -18.56
CA SER A 148 5.07 12.63 -18.30
C SER A 148 4.26 11.36 -18.04
N SER A 149 4.67 10.21 -18.57
CA SER A 149 3.95 8.94 -18.44
C SER A 149 3.75 8.52 -16.98
N GLN A 150 4.73 8.82 -16.12
CA GLN A 150 4.64 8.62 -14.66
C GLN A 150 3.50 9.42 -14.03
N LEU A 151 3.29 10.66 -14.48
CA LEU A 151 2.21 11.53 -13.99
C LEU A 151 0.85 11.00 -14.45
N PHE A 152 0.73 10.49 -15.69
CA PHE A 152 -0.49 9.82 -16.15
C PHE A 152 -0.80 8.57 -15.33
N ALA A 153 0.20 7.75 -15.00
CA ALA A 153 0.01 6.62 -14.10
C ALA A 153 -0.46 7.07 -12.70
N ALA A 154 0.11 8.16 -12.17
CA ALA A 154 -0.26 8.72 -10.87
C ALA A 154 -1.69 9.30 -10.83
N LEU A 155 -2.28 9.67 -11.98
CA LEU A 155 -3.68 10.13 -12.04
C LEU A 155 -4.66 9.05 -11.54
N VAL A 156 -4.36 7.76 -11.73
CA VAL A 156 -5.26 6.66 -11.30
C VAL A 156 -5.46 6.68 -9.78
N PRO A 157 -4.41 6.58 -8.95
CA PRO A 157 -4.57 6.71 -7.50
C PRO A 157 -4.98 8.12 -7.07
N ALA A 158 -4.62 9.20 -7.81
CA ALA A 158 -5.08 10.55 -7.50
C ALA A 158 -6.61 10.68 -7.58
N LEU A 159 -7.20 10.21 -8.67
CA LEU A 159 -8.66 10.20 -8.84
C LEU A 159 -9.36 9.36 -7.78
N GLN A 160 -8.78 8.22 -7.41
CA GLN A 160 -9.30 7.40 -6.33
C GLN A 160 -9.20 8.10 -4.96
N ALA A 161 -8.11 8.83 -4.68
CA ALA A 161 -7.98 9.62 -3.45
C ALA A 161 -9.04 10.73 -3.39
N VAL A 162 -9.25 11.47 -4.48
CA VAL A 162 -10.31 12.49 -4.58
C VAL A 162 -11.69 11.86 -4.34
N ARG A 163 -11.96 10.71 -4.95
CA ARG A 163 -13.23 9.98 -4.76
C ARG A 163 -13.44 9.57 -3.30
N LEU A 164 -12.44 8.97 -2.67
CA LEU A 164 -12.51 8.56 -1.26
C LEU A 164 -12.71 9.77 -0.34
N PHE A 165 -12.02 10.87 -0.61
CA PHE A 165 -12.18 12.11 0.12
C PHE A 165 -13.59 12.69 -0.02
N ALA A 166 -14.13 12.77 -1.25
CA ALA A 166 -15.45 13.30 -1.53
C ALA A 166 -16.58 12.49 -0.85
N ILE A 167 -16.46 11.14 -0.85
CA ILE A 167 -17.43 10.28 -0.18
C ILE A 167 -17.25 10.32 1.35
N GLY A 168 -16.03 10.21 1.84
CA GLY A 168 -15.73 10.19 3.27
C GLY A 168 -16.05 11.51 3.99
N SER A 169 -15.87 12.65 3.32
CA SER A 169 -16.30 13.97 3.82
C SER A 169 -17.81 14.19 3.72
N GLY A 170 -18.53 13.38 2.91
CA GLY A 170 -19.96 13.49 2.70
C GLY A 170 -20.39 14.49 1.63
N VAL A 171 -19.43 15.01 0.84
CA VAL A 171 -19.74 15.84 -0.34
C VAL A 171 -20.51 15.03 -1.39
N VAL A 172 -20.16 13.74 -1.51
CA VAL A 172 -20.85 12.80 -2.40
C VAL A 172 -21.44 11.65 -1.59
N ALA A 173 -22.74 11.41 -1.75
CA ALA A 173 -23.41 10.26 -1.15
C ALA A 173 -23.19 9.01 -2.04
N ASN A 174 -22.53 7.98 -1.51
CA ASN A 174 -22.36 6.70 -2.19
C ASN A 174 -22.31 5.56 -1.17
N GLU A 175 -23.47 5.08 -0.77
CA GLU A 175 -23.61 4.01 0.22
C GLU A 175 -22.91 2.71 -0.20
N ASN A 176 -22.93 2.38 -1.50
CA ASN A 176 -22.27 1.16 -1.99
C ASN A 176 -20.75 1.23 -1.79
N ALA A 177 -20.13 2.38 -2.08
CA ALA A 177 -18.71 2.58 -1.83
C ALA A 177 -18.38 2.54 -0.33
N VAL A 178 -19.24 3.12 0.52
CA VAL A 178 -19.09 3.04 1.98
C VAL A 178 -19.16 1.59 2.43
N ARG A 179 -20.16 0.83 2.01
CA ARG A 179 -20.32 -0.59 2.38
C ARG A 179 -19.14 -1.47 1.92
N ALA A 180 -18.57 -1.19 0.74
CA ALA A 180 -17.46 -1.98 0.19
C ALA A 180 -16.13 -1.76 0.95
N VAL A 181 -15.93 -0.57 1.51
CA VAL A 181 -14.62 -0.14 2.05
C VAL A 181 -14.62 0.01 3.57
N SER A 182 -15.76 0.42 4.20
CA SER A 182 -15.85 0.61 5.64
C SER A 182 -15.98 -0.72 6.41
N ARG A 183 -15.67 -0.70 7.71
CA ARG A 183 -15.83 -1.84 8.64
C ARG A 183 -17.23 -1.85 9.25
N GLU A 184 -17.68 -0.68 9.66
CA GLU A 184 -18.91 -0.48 10.45
C GLU A 184 -19.99 0.26 9.65
N GLY A 185 -19.72 0.65 8.40
CA GLY A 185 -20.63 1.41 7.55
C GLY A 185 -20.55 2.93 7.76
N ASP A 186 -19.55 3.42 8.51
CA ASP A 186 -19.31 4.86 8.62
C ASP A 186 -18.45 5.36 7.45
N LYS A 187 -18.97 6.37 6.72
CA LYS A 187 -18.25 7.03 5.64
C LYS A 187 -16.92 7.64 6.07
N LYS A 188 -16.78 8.06 7.33
CA LYS A 188 -15.51 8.62 7.86
C LYS A 188 -14.36 7.63 7.85
N GLU A 189 -14.64 6.33 7.90
CA GLU A 189 -13.61 5.30 7.78
C GLU A 189 -12.87 5.34 6.45
N LEU A 190 -13.50 5.88 5.39
CA LEU A 190 -12.86 6.03 4.08
C LEU A 190 -11.70 7.04 4.12
N LEU A 191 -11.74 8.02 5.04
CA LEU A 191 -10.68 9.02 5.25
C LEU A 191 -9.50 8.49 6.10
N GLY A 192 -9.63 7.31 6.67
CA GLY A 192 -8.58 6.62 7.42
C GLY A 192 -7.70 5.75 6.51
N GLY A 193 -7.55 4.47 6.87
CA GLY A 193 -6.68 3.51 6.18
C GLY A 193 -6.81 3.49 4.65
N PRO A 194 -8.03 3.42 4.07
CA PRO A 194 -8.20 3.41 2.61
C PRO A 194 -7.66 4.67 1.91
N PHE A 195 -7.88 5.84 2.49
CA PHE A 195 -7.39 7.11 1.94
C PHE A 195 -5.86 7.19 2.06
N ILE A 196 -5.31 6.84 3.23
CA ILE A 196 -3.87 6.79 3.48
C ILE A 196 -3.18 5.82 2.51
N TYR A 197 -3.71 4.60 2.36
CA TYR A 197 -3.24 3.62 1.38
C TYR A 197 -3.16 4.21 -0.03
N THR A 198 -4.22 4.89 -0.46
CA THR A 198 -4.28 5.49 -1.80
C THR A 198 -3.30 6.65 -1.95
N LEU A 199 -3.07 7.46 -0.89
CA LEU A 199 -2.07 8.52 -0.90
C LEU A 199 -0.65 7.97 -0.99
N VAL A 200 -0.35 6.86 -0.31
CA VAL A 200 0.95 6.18 -0.43
C VAL A 200 1.14 5.64 -1.84
N LEU A 201 0.12 4.99 -2.39
CA LEU A 201 0.15 4.50 -3.77
C LEU A 201 0.40 5.64 -4.77
N LEU A 202 -0.30 6.78 -4.60
CA LEU A 202 -0.08 8.01 -5.39
C LEU A 202 1.35 8.52 -5.27
N THR A 203 1.84 8.68 -4.04
CA THR A 203 3.17 9.25 -3.78
C THR A 203 4.27 8.36 -4.35
N VAL A 204 4.19 7.05 -4.13
CA VAL A 204 5.19 6.11 -4.65
C VAL A 204 5.15 6.06 -6.18
N THR A 205 3.97 6.06 -6.78
CA THR A 205 3.83 6.10 -8.26
C THR A 205 4.40 7.40 -8.81
N ALA A 206 4.08 8.55 -8.21
CA ALA A 206 4.51 9.86 -8.69
C ALA A 206 6.02 10.14 -8.50
N CYS A 207 6.68 9.52 -7.50
CA CYS A 207 8.06 9.85 -7.15
C CYS A 207 9.06 8.73 -7.48
N PHE A 208 8.65 7.48 -7.45
CA PHE A 208 9.54 6.31 -7.56
C PHE A 208 9.22 5.41 -8.75
N TRP A 209 7.94 5.23 -9.02
CA TRP A 209 7.38 4.46 -10.13
C TRP A 209 8.07 3.09 -10.35
N ARG A 210 8.12 2.62 -11.63
CA ARG A 210 8.63 1.30 -12.07
C ARG A 210 10.15 1.19 -12.12
N THR A 211 10.87 2.31 -11.92
CA THR A 211 12.33 2.36 -12.02
C THR A 211 13.03 2.22 -10.67
N SER A 212 12.29 2.25 -9.56
CA SER A 212 12.86 2.21 -8.21
C SER A 212 12.55 0.88 -7.50
N PRO A 213 13.53 0.02 -7.26
CA PRO A 213 13.34 -1.20 -6.46
C PRO A 213 12.80 -0.92 -5.05
N GLY A 214 13.22 0.19 -4.43
CA GLY A 214 12.71 0.63 -3.13
C GLY A 214 11.23 1.02 -3.16
N GLY A 215 10.79 1.75 -4.21
CA GLY A 215 9.39 2.08 -4.42
C GLY A 215 8.52 0.84 -4.66
N ILE A 216 9.01 -0.09 -5.47
CA ILE A 216 8.36 -1.38 -5.73
C ILE A 216 8.23 -2.18 -4.43
N ALA A 217 9.29 -2.26 -3.62
CA ALA A 217 9.28 -2.96 -2.34
C ALA A 217 8.29 -2.32 -1.34
N ALA A 218 8.22 -0.99 -1.30
CA ALA A 218 7.30 -0.27 -0.42
C ALA A 218 5.84 -0.61 -0.71
N LEU A 219 5.43 -0.60 -1.99
CA LEU A 219 4.07 -0.99 -2.38
C LEU A 219 3.82 -2.49 -2.18
N SER A 220 4.79 -3.32 -2.47
CA SER A 220 4.68 -4.77 -2.31
C SER A 220 4.50 -5.17 -0.84
N LEU A 221 5.23 -4.53 0.07
CA LEU A 221 5.12 -4.77 1.51
C LEU A 221 3.81 -4.22 2.09
N MET A 222 3.39 -3.02 1.68
CA MET A 222 2.12 -2.44 2.10
C MET A 222 0.93 -3.28 1.63
N CYS A 223 0.93 -3.72 0.37
CA CYS A 223 -0.21 -4.43 -0.22
C CYS A 223 -0.12 -5.93 0.06
N GLY A 224 0.93 -6.58 -0.45
CA GLY A 224 1.13 -8.03 -0.35
C GLY A 224 1.52 -8.47 1.05
N GLY A 225 2.42 -7.72 1.71
CA GLY A 225 2.89 -8.05 3.05
C GLY A 225 1.81 -7.88 4.11
N ASP A 226 1.38 -6.64 4.40
CA ASP A 226 0.36 -6.33 5.42
C ASP A 226 -0.99 -7.03 5.11
N GLY A 227 -1.38 -7.04 3.83
CA GLY A 227 -2.61 -7.69 3.43
C GLY A 227 -2.66 -9.18 3.76
N LEU A 228 -1.59 -9.92 3.44
CA LEU A 228 -1.49 -11.35 3.76
C LEU A 228 -1.25 -11.59 5.25
N ALA A 229 -0.52 -10.72 5.94
CA ALA A 229 -0.35 -10.80 7.39
C ALA A 229 -1.69 -10.82 8.14
N ASP A 230 -2.61 -9.92 7.78
CA ASP A 230 -3.95 -9.87 8.36
C ASP A 230 -4.80 -11.11 8.00
N ILE A 231 -4.80 -11.54 6.74
CA ILE A 231 -5.59 -12.70 6.29
C ILE A 231 -5.11 -13.98 6.97
N VAL A 232 -3.80 -14.23 6.98
CA VAL A 232 -3.20 -15.46 7.54
C VAL A 232 -3.19 -15.38 9.07
N GLY A 233 -2.85 -14.23 9.64
CA GLY A 233 -2.84 -14.01 11.08
C GLY A 233 -4.19 -14.29 11.74
N ARG A 234 -5.29 -13.87 11.12
CA ARG A 234 -6.65 -14.17 11.62
C ARG A 234 -7.03 -15.64 11.51
N ARG A 235 -6.56 -16.35 10.50
CA ARG A 235 -6.91 -17.75 10.25
C ARG A 235 -6.03 -18.73 11.00
N LEU A 236 -4.72 -18.46 11.04
CA LEU A 236 -3.70 -19.37 11.56
C LEU A 236 -2.96 -18.83 12.79
N GLY A 237 -3.30 -17.62 13.26
CA GLY A 237 -2.64 -16.97 14.39
C GLY A 237 -3.07 -17.48 15.78
N ALA A 238 -4.17 -18.23 15.86
CA ALA A 238 -4.62 -18.78 17.13
C ALA A 238 -3.55 -19.72 17.75
N GLY A 239 -3.15 -19.43 18.98
CA GLY A 239 -2.15 -20.22 19.69
C GLY A 239 -0.68 -19.92 19.37
N ASN A 240 -0.39 -18.98 18.43
CA ASN A 240 0.97 -18.57 18.08
C ASN A 240 1.17 -17.04 18.13
N ALA A 241 0.58 -16.38 19.13
CA ALA A 241 0.77 -14.96 19.37
C ALA A 241 2.25 -14.62 19.65
N LEU A 242 2.69 -13.43 19.23
CA LEU A 242 4.05 -12.97 19.53
C LEU A 242 4.19 -12.65 21.03
N PRO A 243 5.30 -13.08 21.69
CA PRO A 243 5.49 -12.84 23.13
C PRO A 243 5.53 -11.35 23.49
N TRP A 244 6.00 -10.49 22.59
CA TRP A 244 6.13 -9.04 22.80
C TRP A 244 4.92 -8.25 22.29
N ASN A 245 4.04 -8.86 21.49
CA ASN A 245 2.85 -8.23 20.94
C ASN A 245 1.75 -9.27 20.71
N THR A 246 0.89 -9.47 21.69
CA THR A 246 -0.17 -10.49 21.65
C THR A 246 -1.28 -10.20 20.62
N SER A 247 -1.33 -8.99 20.05
CA SER A 247 -2.24 -8.65 18.95
C SER A 247 -1.75 -9.15 17.57
N LYS A 248 -0.49 -9.58 17.50
CA LYS A 248 0.18 -10.11 16.29
C LYS A 248 0.56 -11.58 16.52
N SER A 249 0.82 -12.31 15.42
CA SER A 249 1.13 -13.73 15.47
C SER A 249 2.34 -14.11 14.61
N PHE A 250 3.05 -15.18 14.97
CA PHE A 250 4.13 -15.70 14.13
C PHE A 250 3.65 -16.06 12.72
N ALA A 251 2.44 -16.64 12.59
CA ALA A 251 1.86 -16.95 11.28
C ALA A 251 1.60 -15.69 10.45
N GLY A 252 1.09 -14.62 11.06
CA GLY A 252 0.89 -13.32 10.40
C GLY A 252 2.21 -12.68 9.98
N SER A 253 3.21 -12.66 10.86
CA SER A 253 4.54 -12.10 10.54
C SER A 253 5.25 -12.91 9.45
N ALA A 254 5.17 -14.23 9.48
CA ALA A 254 5.70 -15.06 8.40
C ALA A 254 5.00 -14.75 7.06
N ALA A 255 3.69 -14.59 7.06
CA ALA A 255 2.92 -14.21 5.87
C ALA A 255 3.28 -12.81 5.37
N MET A 256 3.53 -11.86 6.26
CA MET A 256 4.02 -10.52 5.90
C MET A 256 5.37 -10.59 5.19
N PHE A 257 6.32 -11.31 5.77
CA PHE A 257 7.63 -11.48 5.16
C PHE A 257 7.54 -12.15 3.80
N LEU A 258 6.90 -13.34 3.72
CA LEU A 258 6.82 -14.11 2.48
C LEU A 258 6.03 -13.40 1.40
N GLY A 259 4.91 -12.79 1.75
CA GLY A 259 4.06 -12.05 0.83
C GLY A 259 4.71 -10.76 0.33
N GLY A 260 5.29 -9.98 1.23
CA GLY A 260 5.99 -8.74 0.89
C GLY A 260 7.25 -9.00 0.08
N PHE A 261 8.08 -9.94 0.50
CA PHE A 261 9.29 -10.34 -0.23
C PHE A 261 8.96 -10.93 -1.59
N GLY A 262 8.05 -11.90 -1.66
CA GLY A 262 7.68 -12.56 -2.91
C GLY A 262 7.07 -11.59 -3.91
N CYS A 263 6.19 -10.70 -3.47
CA CYS A 263 5.61 -9.64 -4.29
C CYS A 263 6.70 -8.66 -4.79
N SER A 264 7.62 -8.21 -3.91
CA SER A 264 8.73 -7.33 -4.26
C SER A 264 9.64 -7.97 -5.31
N LEU A 265 10.01 -9.23 -5.08
CA LEU A 265 10.86 -10.00 -5.98
C LEU A 265 10.22 -10.17 -7.35
N PHE A 266 8.92 -10.51 -7.39
CA PHE A 266 8.16 -10.66 -8.63
C PHE A 266 8.15 -9.36 -9.45
N TYR A 267 7.83 -8.21 -8.83
CA TYR A 267 7.74 -6.94 -9.56
C TYR A 267 9.11 -6.38 -9.94
N VAL A 268 10.14 -6.51 -9.10
CA VAL A 268 11.50 -6.11 -9.47
C VAL A 268 12.00 -6.97 -10.63
N TRP A 269 11.74 -8.28 -10.61
CA TRP A 269 12.07 -9.16 -11.72
C TRP A 269 11.28 -8.84 -13.00
N LEU A 270 9.96 -8.60 -12.89
CA LEU A 270 9.11 -8.21 -14.01
C LEU A 270 9.62 -6.93 -14.67
N PHE A 271 9.90 -5.90 -13.87
CA PHE A 271 10.35 -4.60 -14.40
C PHE A 271 11.80 -4.64 -14.88
N HIS A 272 12.64 -5.50 -14.32
CA HIS A 272 13.95 -5.82 -14.87
C HIS A 272 13.81 -6.49 -16.24
N ALA A 273 12.94 -7.47 -16.37
CA ALA A 273 12.66 -8.15 -17.64
C ALA A 273 12.02 -7.23 -18.70
N CYS A 274 11.33 -6.16 -18.28
CA CYS A 274 10.83 -5.09 -19.15
C CYS A 274 11.88 -4.01 -19.47
N GLY A 275 13.09 -4.08 -18.91
CA GLY A 275 14.14 -3.09 -19.15
C GLY A 275 14.00 -1.79 -18.35
N TYR A 276 13.12 -1.73 -17.34
CA TYR A 276 12.92 -0.52 -16.53
C TYR A 276 13.84 -0.43 -15.31
N VAL A 277 14.34 -1.56 -14.83
CA VAL A 277 15.20 -1.66 -13.64
C VAL A 277 16.46 -2.42 -14.01
N GLU A 278 17.61 -1.83 -13.76
CA GLU A 278 18.91 -2.50 -13.90
C GLU A 278 19.42 -2.94 -12.53
N VAL A 279 19.39 -4.23 -12.26
CA VAL A 279 19.83 -4.83 -10.99
C VAL A 279 20.53 -6.16 -11.21
N ASP A 280 21.54 -6.45 -10.39
CA ASP A 280 22.01 -7.83 -10.23
C ASP A 280 20.95 -8.62 -9.46
N ALA A 281 20.50 -9.73 -10.04
CA ALA A 281 19.39 -10.52 -9.50
C ALA A 281 19.67 -11.07 -8.10
N SER A 282 20.91 -11.50 -7.83
CA SER A 282 21.30 -12.07 -6.55
C SER A 282 21.39 -11.01 -5.45
N ALA A 283 22.07 -9.89 -5.75
CA ALA A 283 22.20 -8.77 -4.84
C ALA A 283 20.82 -8.11 -4.57
N ALA A 284 19.98 -7.96 -5.60
CA ALA A 284 18.63 -7.41 -5.45
C ALA A 284 17.76 -8.30 -4.55
N SER A 285 17.80 -9.63 -4.75
CA SER A 285 17.06 -10.57 -3.91
C SER A 285 17.46 -10.48 -2.44
N ALA A 286 18.75 -10.41 -2.15
CA ALA A 286 19.25 -10.27 -0.77
C ALA A 286 18.81 -8.94 -0.13
N ARG A 287 18.89 -7.82 -0.87
CA ARG A 287 18.45 -6.50 -0.41
C ARG A 287 16.94 -6.47 -0.15
N LEU A 288 16.14 -7.03 -1.05
CA LEU A 288 14.68 -7.11 -0.88
C LEU A 288 14.30 -7.99 0.31
N ALA A 289 15.00 -9.12 0.52
CA ALA A 289 14.79 -9.96 1.70
C ALA A 289 15.11 -9.21 3.00
N LEU A 290 16.21 -8.42 3.03
CA LEU A 290 16.56 -7.59 4.17
C LEU A 290 15.49 -6.53 4.45
N ILE A 291 15.02 -5.81 3.41
CA ILE A 291 13.94 -4.82 3.54
C ILE A 291 12.68 -5.48 4.11
N ALA A 292 12.27 -6.61 3.55
CA ALA A 292 11.09 -7.34 4.01
C ALA A 292 11.24 -7.81 5.46
N ALA A 293 12.41 -8.33 5.86
CA ALA A 293 12.67 -8.77 7.22
C ALA A 293 12.61 -7.62 8.22
N VAL A 294 13.25 -6.48 7.91
CA VAL A 294 13.25 -5.30 8.78
C VAL A 294 11.85 -4.70 8.92
N CYS A 295 11.11 -4.59 7.81
CA CYS A 295 9.73 -4.08 7.83
C CYS A 295 8.80 -5.02 8.61
N THR A 296 8.94 -6.34 8.46
CA THR A 296 8.18 -7.34 9.22
C THR A 296 8.50 -7.26 10.71
N ALA A 297 9.79 -7.13 11.07
CA ALA A 297 10.20 -6.97 12.45
C ALA A 297 9.63 -5.67 13.06
N ALA A 298 9.68 -4.55 12.34
CA ALA A 298 9.15 -3.27 12.79
C ALA A 298 7.61 -3.34 13.00
N GLU A 299 6.87 -3.98 12.08
CA GLU A 299 5.43 -4.17 12.16
C GLU A 299 5.03 -5.06 13.34
N SER A 300 5.86 -6.01 13.73
CA SER A 300 5.62 -6.88 14.87
C SER A 300 5.73 -6.19 16.23
N LEU A 301 6.33 -4.99 16.30
CA LEU A 301 6.55 -4.27 17.55
C LEU A 301 5.24 -3.69 18.11
N PRO A 302 5.10 -3.55 19.44
CA PRO A 302 3.88 -3.05 20.08
C PRO A 302 3.70 -1.52 19.96
N VAL A 303 4.46 -0.84 19.11
CA VAL A 303 4.39 0.62 18.88
C VAL A 303 3.36 1.04 17.82
N THR A 304 2.70 0.09 17.18
CA THR A 304 1.77 0.30 16.05
C THR A 304 0.46 1.02 16.43
N GLY A 305 0.20 1.29 17.69
CA GLY A 305 -0.96 2.11 18.10
C GLY A 305 -0.84 3.62 17.80
N VAL A 306 0.33 4.09 17.35
CA VAL A 306 0.61 5.53 17.12
C VAL A 306 0.67 5.87 15.64
N LEU A 307 1.06 4.94 14.78
CA LEU A 307 1.19 5.13 13.34
C LEU A 307 0.40 4.03 12.60
N ASP A 308 -0.35 4.43 11.56
CA ASP A 308 -1.03 3.51 10.65
C ASP A 308 0.01 2.69 9.88
N ASP A 309 -0.18 1.35 9.80
CA ASP A 309 0.73 0.42 9.12
C ASP A 309 0.87 0.78 7.63
N ASN A 310 -0.15 1.39 7.02
CA ASN A 310 -0.08 1.91 5.65
C ASN A 310 0.87 3.10 5.48
N ILE A 311 1.41 3.67 6.58
CA ILE A 311 2.43 4.73 6.54
C ILE A 311 3.78 4.16 6.97
N SER A 312 3.83 3.49 8.13
CA SER A 312 5.08 3.07 8.75
C SER A 312 5.86 2.07 7.90
N VAL A 313 5.18 1.07 7.34
CA VAL A 313 5.80 0.04 6.51
C VAL A 313 6.35 0.61 5.20
N PRO A 314 5.57 1.37 4.38
CA PRO A 314 6.11 1.95 3.14
C PRO A 314 7.24 2.96 3.37
N VAL A 315 7.14 3.81 4.39
CA VAL A 315 8.18 4.79 4.70
C VAL A 315 9.49 4.10 5.07
N LEU A 316 9.43 3.07 5.91
CA LEU A 316 10.60 2.28 6.28
C LEU A 316 11.19 1.54 5.07
N ALA A 317 10.33 0.92 4.24
CA ALA A 317 10.76 0.24 3.03
C ALA A 317 11.41 1.19 2.02
N LEU A 318 10.87 2.40 1.84
CA LEU A 318 11.47 3.44 0.99
C LEU A 318 12.81 3.90 1.52
N ALA A 319 12.93 4.17 2.83
CA ALA A 319 14.19 4.60 3.44
C ALA A 319 15.29 3.54 3.26
N LEU A 320 14.97 2.27 3.51
CA LEU A 320 15.89 1.16 3.26
C LEU A 320 16.17 0.96 1.78
N GLY A 321 15.16 1.10 0.93
CA GLY A 321 15.30 1.00 -0.52
C GLY A 321 16.27 2.04 -1.08
N VAL A 322 16.15 3.31 -0.66
CA VAL A 322 17.09 4.38 -1.05
C VAL A 322 18.51 4.15 -0.53
N ALA A 323 18.66 3.50 0.65
CA ALA A 323 19.96 3.23 1.23
C ALA A 323 20.68 2.01 0.58
N LEU A 324 19.91 1.03 0.09
CA LEU A 324 20.43 -0.24 -0.38
C LEU A 324 20.57 -0.33 -1.92
N PHE A 325 19.77 0.45 -2.67
CA PHE A 325 19.76 0.50 -4.15
C PHE A 325 20.24 1.84 -4.67
#